data_630126517ca0b07fc0e7300ebc28d52a
#
_entry.id   630126517ca0b07fc0e7300ebc28d52a
#
_cell.length_a   1.000
_cell.length_b   1.000
_cell.length_c   1.000
_cell.angle_alpha   90.00
_cell.angle_beta   90.00
_cell.angle_gamma   90.00
#
_symmetry.space_group_name_H-M   'P 1'
#
loop_
_entity.id
_entity.type
_entity.pdbx_description
1 polymer ?
#
loop_
_entity_poly.entity_id
_entity_poly.type
_entity_poly.pdbx_seq_one_letter_code
_entity_poly.pdbx_strand_id
1 'polypeptide(L)'
;MSRVSQARNLGKYFLLIDNMLVVLGFFVVFPLISIRFVDQMGWAAVMVGIALGLRQFIQQGLGIFGGAIADRFGAKPMIVTGMLMRAAGFATMGIAHEPWFSCLLSGLGGTLFDPPRSALVVKLIRPQQRGRFFSLLMMQDSAGAVIGALLGSWLLQYDFRLVCATGAVLFVMCAAFNAWLLPAWKLSTVRTPVREGMTRVMRDKRFVTYVLTLAGYYMLAVQVMLMLPIMVNDVAGAP
;
A
#
# COMPACT_ATOMS: atom_id res chain seq x y z
N MET A 1 0.13 -10.54 -34.22
CA MET A 1 -0.30 -9.81 -33.02
C MET A 1 -0.13 -8.33 -33.28
N SER A 2 -1.19 -7.50 -33.09
CA SER A 2 -1.08 -6.06 -33.34
C SER A 2 -0.16 -5.42 -32.27
N ARG A 3 0.59 -4.35 -32.64
CA ARG A 3 1.46 -3.59 -31.72
C ARG A 3 0.72 -3.17 -30.43
N VAL A 4 -0.57 -2.91 -30.53
CA VAL A 4 -1.44 -2.56 -29.39
C VAL A 4 -1.65 -3.74 -28.41
N SER A 5 -1.75 -4.97 -28.94
CA SER A 5 -1.86 -6.18 -28.12
C SER A 5 -0.56 -6.46 -27.36
N GLN A 6 0.57 -6.22 -27.99
CA GLN A 6 1.89 -6.42 -27.41
C GLN A 6 2.17 -5.39 -26.31
N ALA A 7 1.85 -4.11 -26.54
CA ALA A 7 1.98 -3.05 -25.53
C ALA A 7 1.09 -3.29 -24.29
N ARG A 8 -0.12 -3.84 -24.48
CA ARG A 8 -1.01 -4.20 -23.36
C ARG A 8 -0.49 -5.39 -22.55
N ASN A 9 0.09 -6.39 -23.20
CA ASN A 9 0.66 -7.53 -22.48
C ASN A 9 1.87 -7.09 -21.65
N LEU A 10 2.75 -6.26 -22.20
CA LEU A 10 3.85 -5.65 -21.43
C LEU A 10 3.34 -4.85 -20.23
N GLY A 11 2.25 -4.08 -20.39
CA GLY A 11 1.64 -3.35 -19.30
C GLY A 11 1.09 -4.24 -18.17
N LYS A 12 0.56 -5.44 -18.50
CA LYS A 12 0.10 -6.40 -17.48
C LYS A 12 1.27 -6.96 -16.66
N TYR A 13 2.34 -7.39 -17.32
CA TYR A 13 3.53 -7.90 -16.63
C TYR A 13 4.18 -6.82 -15.78
N PHE A 14 4.24 -5.59 -16.28
CA PHE A 14 4.72 -4.43 -15.52
C PHE A 14 3.93 -4.27 -14.21
N LEU A 15 2.59 -4.25 -14.28
CA LEU A 15 1.74 -4.10 -13.09
C LEU A 15 1.89 -5.26 -12.10
N LEU A 16 2.11 -6.48 -12.57
CA LEU A 16 2.32 -7.64 -11.70
C LEU A 16 3.67 -7.59 -10.99
N ILE A 17 4.74 -7.23 -11.71
CA ILE A 17 6.08 -7.07 -11.10
C ILE A 17 6.08 -5.92 -10.10
N ASP A 18 5.48 -4.79 -10.47
CA ASP A 18 5.33 -3.63 -9.61
C ASP A 18 4.58 -3.98 -8.33
N ASN A 19 3.44 -4.69 -8.45
CA ASN A 19 2.68 -5.15 -7.31
C ASN A 19 3.51 -6.03 -6.38
N MET A 20 4.24 -6.99 -6.92
CA MET A 20 5.04 -7.91 -6.12
C MET A 20 6.14 -7.19 -5.34
N LEU A 21 6.83 -6.22 -5.97
CA LEU A 21 7.85 -5.41 -5.30
C LEU A 21 7.26 -4.58 -4.16
N VAL A 22 6.10 -3.97 -4.39
CA VAL A 22 5.39 -3.16 -3.38
C VAL A 22 4.98 -4.02 -2.18
N VAL A 23 4.36 -5.16 -2.45
CA VAL A 23 3.86 -6.07 -1.41
C VAL A 23 5.00 -6.64 -0.59
N LEU A 24 6.05 -7.12 -1.24
CA LEU A 24 7.24 -7.62 -0.55
C LEU A 24 7.88 -6.53 0.31
N GLY A 25 8.13 -5.34 -0.27
CA GLY A 25 8.73 -4.22 0.46
C GLY A 25 7.93 -3.80 1.69
N PHE A 26 6.60 -3.89 1.60
CA PHE A 26 5.72 -3.57 2.72
C PHE A 26 5.72 -4.66 3.79
N PHE A 27 5.51 -5.91 3.42
CA PHE A 27 5.35 -7.01 4.37
C PHE A 27 6.67 -7.52 4.98
N VAL A 28 7.82 -7.17 4.40
CA VAL A 28 9.13 -7.40 5.05
C VAL A 28 9.24 -6.60 6.35
N VAL A 29 8.70 -5.37 6.39
CA VAL A 29 8.86 -4.45 7.52
C VAL A 29 7.63 -4.40 8.42
N PHE A 30 6.44 -4.28 7.83
CA PHE A 30 5.22 -3.91 8.54
C PHE A 30 4.84 -4.83 9.72
N PRO A 31 4.87 -6.18 9.60
CA PRO A 31 4.53 -7.07 10.71
C PRO A 31 5.50 -6.97 11.88
N LEU A 32 6.73 -6.54 11.62
CA LEU A 32 7.81 -6.52 12.62
C LEU A 32 7.92 -5.20 13.38
N ILE A 33 7.15 -4.18 12.98
CA ILE A 33 7.13 -2.88 13.66
C ILE A 33 6.72 -3.03 15.12
N SER A 34 5.67 -3.82 15.38
CA SER A 34 5.19 -4.05 16.74
C SER A 34 6.25 -4.76 17.60
N ILE A 35 6.92 -5.78 17.06
CA ILE A 35 8.00 -6.49 17.74
C ILE A 35 9.12 -5.52 18.12
N ARG A 36 9.53 -4.66 17.19
CA ARG A 36 10.61 -3.70 17.44
C ARG A 36 10.25 -2.68 18.53
N PHE A 37 9.11 -2.03 18.39
CA PHE A 37 8.78 -0.91 19.27
C PHE A 37 8.17 -1.37 20.59
N VAL A 38 7.38 -2.42 20.63
CA VAL A 38 6.77 -2.93 21.86
C VAL A 38 7.76 -3.82 22.60
N ASP A 39 8.25 -4.90 21.98
CA ASP A 39 9.00 -5.93 22.69
C ASP A 39 10.47 -5.54 22.93
N GLN A 40 11.11 -4.88 21.95
CA GLN A 40 12.53 -4.52 22.06
C GLN A 40 12.78 -3.14 22.65
N MET A 41 11.92 -2.15 22.39
CA MET A 41 12.08 -0.78 22.88
C MET A 41 11.17 -0.44 24.06
N GLY A 42 10.25 -1.31 24.45
CA GLY A 42 9.37 -1.14 25.61
C GLY A 42 8.27 -0.08 25.42
N TRP A 43 7.92 0.26 24.19
CA TRP A 43 6.81 1.19 23.94
C TRP A 43 5.48 0.54 24.31
N ALA A 44 4.55 1.33 24.84
CA ALA A 44 3.20 0.85 25.07
C ALA A 44 2.56 0.41 23.73
N ALA A 45 1.99 -0.79 23.69
CA ALA A 45 1.35 -1.34 22.48
C ALA A 45 0.28 -0.40 21.92
N VAL A 46 -0.44 0.30 22.77
CA VAL A 46 -1.44 1.32 22.40
C VAL A 46 -0.81 2.45 21.58
N MET A 47 0.37 2.94 21.97
CA MET A 47 1.05 4.03 21.26
C MET A 47 1.50 3.60 19.86
N VAL A 48 2.03 2.38 19.74
CA VAL A 48 2.38 1.80 18.43
C VAL A 48 1.13 1.60 17.58
N GLY A 49 0.05 1.12 18.18
CA GLY A 49 -1.26 0.99 17.51
C GLY A 49 -1.79 2.32 16.98
N ILE A 50 -1.68 3.40 17.77
CA ILE A 50 -2.07 4.75 17.34
C ILE A 50 -1.19 5.23 16.17
N ALA A 51 0.12 5.01 16.22
CA ALA A 51 1.03 5.38 15.13
C ALA A 51 0.69 4.66 13.80
N LEU A 52 0.42 3.36 13.88
CA LEU A 52 0.01 2.56 12.72
C LEU A 52 -1.40 2.94 12.23
N GLY A 53 -2.31 3.21 13.15
CA GLY A 53 -3.66 3.70 12.84
C GLY A 53 -3.63 5.07 12.14
N LEU A 54 -2.80 6.01 12.65
CA LEU A 54 -2.60 7.31 12.04
C LEU A 54 -2.00 7.18 10.63
N ARG A 55 -1.01 6.31 10.45
CA ARG A 55 -0.47 5.99 9.13
C ARG A 55 -1.57 5.54 8.16
N GLN A 56 -2.42 4.61 8.61
CA GLN A 56 -3.51 4.07 7.80
C GLN A 56 -4.57 5.14 7.50
N PHE A 57 -4.91 5.96 8.49
CA PHE A 57 -5.83 7.08 8.32
C PHE A 57 -5.32 8.09 7.29
N ILE A 58 -4.04 8.44 7.34
CA ILE A 58 -3.42 9.33 6.36
C ILE A 58 -3.46 8.70 4.96
N GLN A 59 -3.06 7.44 4.84
CA GLN A 59 -3.00 6.75 3.56
C GLN A 59 -4.38 6.65 2.89
N GLN A 60 -5.40 6.27 3.63
CA GLN A 60 -6.75 6.08 3.08
C GLN A 60 -7.57 7.38 3.08
N GLY A 61 -7.50 8.16 4.16
CA GLY A 61 -8.28 9.40 4.30
C GLY A 61 -7.84 10.49 3.33
N LEU A 62 -6.54 10.63 3.10
CA LEU A 62 -6.00 11.61 2.16
C LEU A 62 -5.91 11.09 0.71
N GLY A 63 -6.32 9.84 0.44
CA GLY A 63 -6.28 9.25 -0.91
C GLY A 63 -7.03 10.06 -1.97
N ILE A 64 -8.12 10.73 -1.58
CA ILE A 64 -8.87 11.63 -2.48
C ILE A 64 -7.98 12.78 -2.97
N PHE A 65 -7.20 13.38 -2.07
CA PHE A 65 -6.27 14.44 -2.42
C PHE A 65 -5.12 13.92 -3.28
N GLY A 66 -4.60 12.72 -2.96
CA GLY A 66 -3.60 12.04 -3.77
C GLY A 66 -4.07 11.80 -5.21
N GLY A 67 -5.31 11.37 -5.39
CA GLY A 67 -5.95 11.23 -6.71
C GLY A 67 -6.05 12.55 -7.46
N ALA A 68 -6.54 13.61 -6.81
CA ALA A 68 -6.66 14.95 -7.41
C ALA A 68 -5.29 15.55 -7.81
N ILE A 69 -4.26 15.33 -7.01
CA ILE A 69 -2.89 15.75 -7.32
C ILE A 69 -2.35 14.95 -8.51
N ALA A 70 -2.63 13.64 -8.56
CA ALA A 70 -2.22 12.79 -9.66
C ALA A 70 -2.91 13.15 -10.99
N ASP A 71 -4.16 13.59 -10.95
CA ASP A 71 -4.87 14.11 -12.14
C ASP A 71 -4.21 15.40 -12.67
N ARG A 72 -3.64 16.22 -11.79
CA ARG A 72 -2.99 17.47 -12.16
C ARG A 72 -1.57 17.28 -12.67
N PHE A 73 -0.76 16.50 -11.97
CA PHE A 73 0.67 16.34 -12.25
C PHE A 73 0.99 15.08 -13.09
N GLY A 74 0.04 14.14 -13.16
CA GLY A 74 0.19 12.87 -13.85
C GLY A 74 0.54 11.72 -12.89
N ALA A 75 0.29 10.48 -13.35
CA ALA A 75 0.48 9.28 -12.53
C ALA A 75 1.96 9.03 -12.19
N LYS A 76 2.83 9.14 -13.20
CA LYS A 76 4.25 8.78 -13.06
C LYS A 76 4.96 9.53 -11.94
N PRO A 77 4.96 10.89 -11.89
CA PRO A 77 5.65 11.60 -10.82
C PRO A 77 5.05 11.28 -9.45
N MET A 78 3.74 11.10 -9.34
CA MET A 78 3.08 10.80 -8.07
C MET A 78 3.45 9.41 -7.56
N ILE A 79 3.45 8.40 -8.43
CA ILE A 79 3.86 7.04 -8.09
C ILE A 79 5.32 7.02 -7.63
N VAL A 80 6.23 7.63 -8.38
CA VAL A 80 7.65 7.66 -8.05
C VAL A 80 7.91 8.40 -6.73
N THR A 81 7.32 9.57 -6.55
CA THR A 81 7.45 10.33 -5.30
C THR A 81 6.87 9.57 -4.11
N GLY A 82 5.70 8.96 -4.26
CA GLY A 82 5.07 8.14 -3.22
C GLY A 82 5.94 6.95 -2.81
N MET A 83 6.57 6.28 -3.78
CA MET A 83 7.49 5.17 -3.50
C MET A 83 8.75 5.62 -2.79
N LEU A 84 9.35 6.75 -3.20
CA LEU A 84 10.52 7.31 -2.53
C LEU A 84 10.19 7.76 -1.10
N MET A 85 9.02 8.34 -0.86
CA MET A 85 8.56 8.68 0.49
C MET A 85 8.36 7.43 1.36
N ARG A 86 7.80 6.35 0.81
CA ARG A 86 7.71 5.05 1.52
C ARG A 86 9.11 4.50 1.82
N ALA A 87 10.01 4.52 0.86
CA ALA A 87 11.39 4.08 1.06
C ALA A 87 12.08 4.87 2.19
N ALA A 88 11.95 6.20 2.17
CA ALA A 88 12.47 7.06 3.23
C ALA A 88 11.80 6.77 4.58
N GLY A 89 10.48 6.55 4.61
CA GLY A 89 9.75 6.17 5.81
C GLY A 89 10.27 4.87 6.44
N PHE A 90 10.54 3.85 5.64
CA PHE A 90 11.11 2.60 6.15
C PHE A 90 12.60 2.72 6.50
N ALA A 91 13.39 3.44 5.71
CA ALA A 91 14.79 3.69 6.05
C ALA A 91 14.93 4.43 7.39
N THR A 92 14.16 5.49 7.61
CA THR A 92 14.14 6.24 8.88
C THR A 92 13.65 5.39 10.05
N MET A 93 12.71 4.46 9.84
CA MET A 93 12.22 3.57 10.88
C MET A 93 13.31 2.64 11.43
N GLY A 94 14.29 2.26 10.60
CA GLY A 94 15.44 1.43 11.03
C GLY A 94 16.39 2.15 11.98
N ILE A 95 16.44 3.48 11.96
CA ILE A 95 17.36 4.31 12.77
C ILE A 95 16.63 5.15 13.82
N ALA A 96 15.32 5.35 13.69
CA ALA A 96 14.53 6.17 14.58
C ALA A 96 14.26 5.47 15.92
N HIS A 97 14.25 6.26 17.00
CA HIS A 97 13.78 5.82 18.31
C HIS A 97 12.27 5.93 18.45
N GLU A 98 11.62 6.67 17.56
CA GLU A 98 10.18 6.94 17.57
C GLU A 98 9.52 6.58 16.24
N PRO A 99 8.37 5.90 16.24
CA PRO A 99 7.72 5.44 15.00
C PRO A 99 6.95 6.54 14.26
N TRP A 100 6.62 7.67 14.91
CA TRP A 100 5.69 8.67 14.42
C TRP A 100 6.05 9.26 13.05
N PHE A 101 7.28 9.78 12.94
CA PHE A 101 7.74 10.41 11.69
C PHE A 101 7.80 9.41 10.53
N SER A 102 8.30 8.22 10.80
CA SER A 102 8.42 7.15 9.80
C SER A 102 7.04 6.66 9.35
N CYS A 103 6.09 6.51 10.28
CA CYS A 103 4.71 6.16 9.98
C CYS A 103 4.02 7.25 9.15
N LEU A 104 4.19 8.53 9.52
CA LEU A 104 3.65 9.66 8.78
C LEU A 104 4.17 9.69 7.33
N LEU A 105 5.48 9.58 7.16
CA LEU A 105 6.13 9.63 5.85
C LEU A 105 5.71 8.46 4.96
N SER A 106 5.66 7.24 5.51
CA SER A 106 5.20 6.08 4.75
C SER A 106 3.71 6.13 4.41
N GLY A 107 2.88 6.70 5.29
CA GLY A 107 1.45 6.94 5.04
C GLY A 107 1.20 7.94 3.92
N LEU A 108 1.89 9.08 3.94
CA LEU A 108 1.85 10.07 2.87
C LEU A 108 2.33 9.50 1.53
N GLY A 109 3.39 8.68 1.56
CA GLY A 109 3.85 7.96 0.38
C GLY A 109 2.75 7.07 -0.22
N GLY A 110 1.98 6.36 0.63
CA GLY A 110 0.82 5.58 0.22
C GLY A 110 -0.28 6.42 -0.40
N THR A 111 -0.58 7.56 0.19
CA THR A 111 -1.58 8.52 -0.33
C THR A 111 -1.27 8.96 -1.76
N LEU A 112 0.00 9.18 -2.08
CA LEU A 112 0.42 9.60 -3.42
C LEU A 112 0.50 8.45 -4.43
N PHE A 113 0.74 7.24 -3.96
CA PHE A 113 0.96 6.06 -4.81
C PHE A 113 -0.33 5.30 -5.14
N ASP A 114 -1.17 4.99 -4.14
CA ASP A 114 -2.27 4.04 -4.29
C ASP A 114 -3.35 4.49 -5.30
N PRO A 115 -3.84 5.77 -5.29
CA PRO A 115 -4.86 6.20 -6.23
C PRO A 115 -4.39 6.19 -7.70
N PRO A 116 -3.24 6.78 -8.07
CA PRO A 116 -2.81 6.78 -9.47
C PRO A 116 -2.46 5.38 -9.98
N ARG A 117 -1.97 4.48 -9.11
CA ARG A 117 -1.73 3.09 -9.46
C ARG A 117 -3.03 2.36 -9.78
N SER A 118 -4.06 2.50 -8.95
CA SER A 118 -5.37 1.90 -9.18
C SER A 118 -6.00 2.41 -10.49
N ALA A 119 -5.86 3.70 -10.78
CA ALA A 119 -6.29 4.30 -12.04
C ALA A 119 -5.53 3.73 -13.26
N LEU A 120 -4.23 3.45 -13.12
CA LEU A 120 -3.43 2.79 -14.17
C LEU A 120 -3.92 1.37 -14.45
N VAL A 121 -4.23 0.59 -13.43
CA VAL A 121 -4.79 -0.77 -13.59
C VAL A 121 -6.07 -0.69 -14.43
N VAL A 122 -6.98 0.21 -14.07
CA VAL A 122 -8.25 0.40 -14.79
C VAL A 122 -8.02 0.84 -16.24
N LYS A 123 -7.00 1.65 -16.50
CA LYS A 123 -6.67 2.16 -17.84
C LYS A 123 -6.00 1.10 -18.73
N LEU A 124 -5.11 0.30 -18.16
CA LEU A 124 -4.33 -0.69 -18.93
C LEU A 124 -5.07 -2.01 -19.15
N ILE A 125 -5.95 -2.39 -18.22
CA ILE A 125 -6.66 -3.68 -18.27
C ILE A 125 -8.04 -3.51 -18.92
N ARG A 126 -8.36 -4.39 -19.88
CA ARG A 126 -9.68 -4.41 -20.53
C ARG A 126 -10.78 -4.67 -19.50
N PRO A 127 -11.97 -4.03 -19.61
CA PRO A 127 -13.07 -4.21 -18.66
C PRO A 127 -13.41 -5.68 -18.40
N GLN A 128 -13.44 -6.52 -19.44
CA GLN A 128 -13.76 -7.94 -19.37
C GLN A 128 -12.70 -8.77 -18.60
N GLN A 129 -11.48 -8.28 -18.48
CA GLN A 129 -10.36 -8.97 -17.84
C GLN A 129 -10.03 -8.40 -16.45
N ARG A 130 -10.69 -7.31 -16.04
CA ARG A 130 -10.40 -6.64 -14.76
C ARG A 130 -10.61 -7.55 -13.56
N GLY A 131 -11.74 -8.24 -13.51
CA GLY A 131 -12.03 -9.17 -12.40
C GLY A 131 -10.93 -10.21 -12.22
N ARG A 132 -10.55 -10.89 -13.30
CA ARG A 132 -9.47 -11.89 -13.28
C ARG A 132 -8.11 -11.27 -12.89
N PHE A 133 -7.83 -10.06 -13.37
CA PHE A 133 -6.58 -9.38 -13.05
C PHE A 133 -6.53 -8.95 -11.57
N PHE A 134 -7.62 -8.42 -11.02
CA PHE A 134 -7.70 -8.10 -9.59
C PHE A 134 -7.58 -9.34 -8.71
N SER A 135 -8.19 -10.47 -9.10
CA SER A 135 -7.99 -11.74 -8.38
C SER A 135 -6.53 -12.17 -8.37
N LEU A 136 -5.82 -11.97 -9.49
CA LEU A 136 -4.39 -12.27 -9.57
C LEU A 136 -3.56 -11.34 -8.68
N LEU A 137 -3.88 -10.06 -8.61
CA LEU A 137 -3.25 -9.12 -7.68
C LEU A 137 -3.49 -9.53 -6.22
N MET A 138 -4.71 -9.90 -5.84
CA MET A 138 -5.03 -10.38 -4.49
C MET A 138 -4.26 -11.66 -4.13
N MET A 139 -4.10 -12.57 -5.09
CA MET A 139 -3.28 -13.77 -4.90
C MET A 139 -1.81 -13.40 -4.66
N GLN A 140 -1.28 -12.45 -5.43
CA GLN A 140 0.07 -11.93 -5.21
C GLN A 140 0.21 -11.23 -3.86
N ASP A 141 -0.80 -10.45 -3.44
CA ASP A 141 -0.80 -9.77 -2.14
C ASP A 141 -0.70 -10.79 -1.01
N SER A 142 -1.47 -11.88 -1.08
CA SER A 142 -1.43 -12.94 -0.09
C SER A 142 -0.09 -13.70 -0.10
N ALA A 143 0.41 -14.08 -1.28
CA ALA A 143 1.70 -14.77 -1.41
C ALA A 143 2.86 -13.87 -0.97
N GLY A 144 2.85 -12.61 -1.40
CA GLY A 144 3.86 -11.64 -1.04
C GLY A 144 3.85 -11.28 0.44
N ALA A 145 2.68 -11.29 1.09
CA ALA A 145 2.58 -11.11 2.54
C ALA A 145 3.28 -12.23 3.30
N VAL A 146 3.06 -13.48 2.91
CA VAL A 146 3.74 -14.64 3.52
C VAL A 146 5.24 -14.60 3.26
N ILE A 147 5.66 -14.44 2.01
CA ILE A 147 7.08 -14.40 1.64
C ILE A 147 7.78 -13.21 2.31
N GLY A 148 7.15 -12.03 2.31
CA GLY A 148 7.68 -10.83 2.94
C GLY A 148 7.86 -10.99 4.44
N ALA A 149 6.85 -11.52 5.13
CA ALA A 149 6.92 -11.77 6.57
C ALA A 149 8.00 -12.79 6.94
N LEU A 150 8.14 -13.87 6.17
CA LEU A 150 9.20 -14.89 6.37
C LEU A 150 10.58 -14.28 6.16
N LEU A 151 10.78 -13.53 5.07
CA LEU A 151 12.03 -12.84 4.78
C LEU A 151 12.37 -11.82 5.88
N GLY A 152 11.37 -11.04 6.30
CA GLY A 152 11.54 -10.06 7.38
C GLY A 152 11.92 -10.72 8.70
N SER A 153 11.22 -11.79 9.08
CA SER A 153 11.53 -12.56 10.31
C SER A 153 12.92 -13.18 10.28
N TRP A 154 13.36 -13.67 9.12
CA TRP A 154 14.72 -14.18 8.96
C TRP A 154 15.77 -13.06 9.10
N LEU A 155 15.55 -11.91 8.47
CA LEU A 155 16.43 -10.74 8.57
C LEU A 155 16.45 -10.16 10.00
N LEU A 156 15.33 -10.22 10.73
CA LEU A 156 15.23 -9.72 12.10
C LEU A 156 16.17 -10.46 13.07
N GLN A 157 16.55 -11.71 12.77
CA GLN A 157 17.52 -12.46 13.58
C GLN A 157 18.91 -11.80 13.60
N TYR A 158 19.22 -10.99 12.61
CA TYR A 158 20.48 -10.23 12.52
C TYR A 158 20.31 -8.81 13.08
N ASP A 159 19.48 -8.00 12.45
CA ASP A 159 19.21 -6.61 12.90
C ASP A 159 17.91 -6.09 12.25
N PHE A 160 17.11 -5.37 13.03
CA PHE A 160 15.92 -4.65 12.51
C PHE A 160 16.29 -3.60 11.45
N ARG A 161 17.48 -3.03 11.50
CA ARG A 161 17.98 -2.09 10.48
C ARG A 161 18.08 -2.75 9.11
N LEU A 162 18.48 -4.02 9.05
CA LEU A 162 18.52 -4.79 7.79
C LEU A 162 17.12 -5.02 7.23
N VAL A 163 16.15 -5.30 8.08
CA VAL A 163 14.73 -5.42 7.68
C VAL A 163 14.26 -4.13 7.02
N CYS A 164 14.47 -3.00 7.68
CA CYS A 164 14.06 -1.68 7.16
C CYS A 164 14.83 -1.29 5.89
N ALA A 165 16.14 -1.56 5.84
CA ALA A 165 16.95 -1.32 4.65
C ALA A 165 16.48 -2.13 3.45
N THR A 166 16.14 -3.41 3.66
CA THR A 166 15.60 -4.28 2.59
C THR A 166 14.27 -3.75 2.07
N GLY A 167 13.35 -3.37 2.96
CA GLY A 167 12.09 -2.74 2.57
C GLY A 167 12.31 -1.43 1.80
N ALA A 168 13.21 -0.57 2.28
CA ALA A 168 13.54 0.69 1.61
C ALA A 168 14.15 0.46 0.22
N VAL A 169 15.08 -0.49 0.08
CA VAL A 169 15.69 -0.84 -1.21
C VAL A 169 14.63 -1.36 -2.19
N LEU A 170 13.72 -2.23 -1.76
CA LEU A 170 12.64 -2.71 -2.61
C LEU A 170 11.75 -1.56 -3.11
N PHE A 171 11.43 -0.57 -2.26
CA PHE A 171 10.67 0.61 -2.69
C PHE A 171 11.46 1.54 -3.61
N VAL A 172 12.76 1.70 -3.39
CA VAL A 172 13.63 2.44 -4.32
C VAL A 172 13.72 1.74 -5.67
N MET A 173 13.87 0.42 -5.69
CA MET A 173 13.84 -0.37 -6.93
C MET A 173 12.50 -0.22 -7.64
N CYS A 174 11.38 -0.25 -6.91
CA CYS A 174 10.05 -0.01 -7.46
C CYS A 174 9.92 1.40 -8.03
N ALA A 175 10.43 2.43 -7.33
CA ALA A 175 10.45 3.80 -7.82
C ALA A 175 11.28 3.94 -9.11
N ALA A 176 12.46 3.34 -9.17
CA ALA A 176 13.32 3.33 -10.36
C ALA A 176 12.66 2.59 -11.53
N PHE A 177 12.03 1.44 -11.26
CA PHE A 177 11.29 0.65 -12.24
C PHE A 177 10.12 1.45 -12.85
N ASN A 178 9.35 2.14 -12.01
CA ASN A 178 8.27 3.03 -12.45
C ASN A 178 8.80 4.27 -13.19
N ALA A 179 9.90 4.87 -12.71
CA ALA A 179 10.51 6.03 -13.34
C ALA A 179 11.01 5.71 -14.77
N TRP A 180 11.50 4.49 -14.97
CA TRP A 180 12.06 4.09 -16.26
C TRP A 180 11.01 3.58 -17.24
N LEU A 181 10.12 2.70 -16.81
CA LEU A 181 9.18 1.99 -17.68
C LEU A 181 7.83 2.69 -17.85
N LEU A 182 7.41 3.50 -16.85
CA LEU A 182 6.11 4.13 -16.93
C LEU A 182 6.16 5.37 -17.84
N PRO A 183 5.36 5.42 -18.91
CA PRO A 183 5.27 6.63 -19.73
C PRO A 183 4.58 7.77 -18.95
N ALA A 184 4.93 9.00 -19.26
CA ALA A 184 4.36 10.19 -18.62
C ALA A 184 2.91 10.44 -19.11
N TRP A 185 1.98 9.61 -18.66
CA TRP A 185 0.56 9.73 -19.02
C TRP A 185 -0.18 10.61 -18.03
N LYS A 186 -0.98 11.53 -18.57
CA LYS A 186 -2.02 12.20 -17.79
C LYS A 186 -3.18 11.23 -17.59
N LEU A 187 -3.63 11.06 -16.37
CA LEU A 187 -4.72 10.14 -16.03
C LEU A 187 -6.08 10.68 -16.50
N SER A 188 -6.29 11.97 -16.41
CA SER A 188 -7.51 12.63 -16.83
C SER A 188 -7.23 13.77 -17.80
N THR A 189 -8.06 13.89 -18.84
CA THR A 189 -8.08 15.02 -19.76
C THR A 189 -9.03 16.13 -19.28
N VAL A 190 -9.95 15.81 -18.37
CA VAL A 190 -10.97 16.72 -17.83
C VAL A 190 -10.56 17.10 -16.40
N ARG A 191 -10.24 18.37 -16.20
CA ARG A 191 -9.95 18.93 -14.88
C ARG A 191 -11.25 19.30 -14.19
N THR A 192 -11.84 18.36 -13.45
CA THR A 192 -12.95 18.71 -12.53
C THR A 192 -12.37 19.18 -11.19
N PRO A 193 -12.86 20.29 -10.61
CA PRO A 193 -12.49 20.71 -9.27
C PRO A 193 -12.79 19.57 -8.27
N VAL A 194 -11.88 19.30 -7.34
CA VAL A 194 -12.03 18.22 -6.34
C VAL A 194 -13.38 18.31 -5.62
N ARG A 195 -13.80 19.54 -5.27
CA ARG A 195 -15.08 19.81 -4.59
C ARG A 195 -16.28 19.35 -5.42
N GLU A 196 -16.29 19.61 -6.72
CA GLU A 196 -17.38 19.23 -7.61
C GLU A 196 -17.43 17.71 -7.81
N GLY A 197 -16.27 17.07 -7.99
CA GLY A 197 -16.15 15.61 -8.05
C GLY A 197 -16.67 14.94 -6.79
N MET A 198 -16.30 15.46 -5.62
CA MET A 198 -16.73 14.96 -4.32
C MET A 198 -18.25 15.12 -4.12
N THR A 199 -18.81 16.29 -4.46
CA THR A 199 -20.26 16.52 -4.38
C THR A 199 -21.04 15.58 -5.31
N ARG A 200 -20.51 15.31 -6.49
CA ARG A 200 -21.12 14.38 -7.45
C ARG A 200 -21.14 12.94 -6.93
N VAL A 201 -20.03 12.48 -6.36
CA VAL A 201 -19.90 11.15 -5.75
C VAL A 201 -20.83 10.99 -4.54
N MET A 202 -20.88 12.00 -3.66
CA MET A 202 -21.74 11.97 -2.46
C MET A 202 -23.24 12.02 -2.81
N ARG A 203 -23.61 12.55 -3.96
CA ARG A 203 -25.00 12.53 -4.46
C ARG A 203 -25.43 11.18 -5.01
N ASP A 204 -24.50 10.33 -5.43
CA ASP A 204 -24.82 8.98 -5.88
C ASP A 204 -25.06 8.06 -4.68
N LYS A 205 -26.33 7.92 -4.30
CA LYS A 205 -26.75 7.07 -3.16
C LYS A 205 -26.32 5.62 -3.31
N ARG A 206 -26.29 5.08 -4.54
CA ARG A 206 -25.87 3.69 -4.78
C ARG A 206 -24.39 3.51 -4.49
N PHE A 207 -23.57 4.45 -4.95
CA PHE A 207 -22.13 4.44 -4.68
C PHE A 207 -21.84 4.60 -3.18
N VAL A 208 -22.49 5.55 -2.51
CA VAL A 208 -22.34 5.77 -1.05
C VAL A 208 -22.74 4.55 -0.26
N THR A 209 -23.88 3.92 -0.58
CA THR A 209 -24.31 2.68 0.09
C THR A 209 -23.31 1.55 -0.13
N TYR A 210 -22.80 1.37 -1.34
CA TYR A 210 -21.78 0.38 -1.64
C TYR A 210 -20.51 0.60 -0.83
N VAL A 211 -20.01 1.84 -0.77
CA VAL A 211 -18.79 2.18 0.00
C VAL A 211 -18.99 1.95 1.50
N LEU A 212 -20.13 2.34 2.06
CA LEU A 212 -20.44 2.12 3.48
C LEU A 212 -20.55 0.64 3.82
N THR A 213 -21.20 -0.15 2.96
CA THR A 213 -21.30 -1.61 3.15
C THR A 213 -19.93 -2.26 3.10
N LEU A 214 -19.09 -1.85 2.14
CA LEU A 214 -17.74 -2.36 1.99
C LEU A 214 -16.86 -1.97 3.20
N ALA A 215 -16.98 -0.74 3.69
CA ALA A 215 -16.27 -0.28 4.89
C ALA A 215 -16.67 -1.10 6.12
N GLY A 216 -17.97 -1.38 6.32
CA GLY A 216 -18.46 -2.26 7.38
C GLY A 216 -17.89 -3.67 7.28
N TYR A 217 -17.87 -4.24 6.08
CA TYR A 217 -17.26 -5.55 5.84
C TYR A 217 -15.76 -5.56 6.21
N TYR A 218 -14.99 -4.56 5.78
CA TYR A 218 -13.59 -4.47 6.12
C TYR A 218 -13.33 -4.29 7.61
N MET A 219 -14.16 -3.50 8.30
CA MET A 219 -14.06 -3.36 9.78
C MET A 219 -14.23 -4.72 10.47
N LEU A 220 -15.24 -5.49 10.07
CA LEU A 220 -15.47 -6.83 10.65
C LEU A 220 -14.34 -7.80 10.31
N ALA A 221 -13.87 -7.80 9.06
CA ALA A 221 -12.78 -8.68 8.62
C ALA A 221 -11.47 -8.40 9.37
N VAL A 222 -11.14 -7.12 9.59
CA VAL A 222 -9.95 -6.72 10.36
C VAL A 222 -10.07 -7.12 11.82
N GLN A 223 -11.25 -6.96 12.44
CA GLN A 223 -11.47 -7.41 13.81
C GLN A 223 -11.28 -8.92 13.96
N VAL A 224 -11.81 -9.71 13.04
CA VAL A 224 -11.61 -11.19 13.05
C VAL A 224 -10.11 -11.51 12.93
N MET A 225 -9.38 -10.85 12.02
CA MET A 225 -7.95 -11.07 11.86
C MET A 225 -7.13 -10.70 13.11
N LEU A 226 -7.54 -9.66 13.85
CA LEU A 226 -6.86 -9.25 15.08
C LEU A 226 -7.20 -10.14 16.27
N MET A 227 -8.45 -10.62 16.37
CA MET A 227 -8.90 -11.44 17.47
C MET A 227 -8.48 -12.91 17.34
N LEU A 228 -8.35 -13.42 16.11
CA LEU A 228 -8.01 -14.82 15.87
C LEU A 228 -6.69 -15.25 16.53
N PRO A 229 -5.57 -14.53 16.40
CA PRO A 229 -4.31 -14.89 17.08
C PRO A 229 -4.42 -14.84 18.60
N ILE A 230 -5.17 -13.88 19.16
CA ILE A 230 -5.40 -13.76 20.61
C ILE A 230 -6.18 -14.98 21.10
N MET A 231 -7.29 -15.32 20.44
CA MET A 231 -8.10 -16.50 20.80
C MET A 231 -7.31 -17.81 20.69
N VAL A 232 -6.49 -17.94 19.64
CA VAL A 232 -5.64 -19.13 19.46
C VAL A 232 -4.59 -19.22 20.57
N ASN A 233 -4.00 -18.10 20.98
CA ASN A 233 -3.03 -18.07 22.05
C ASN A 233 -3.67 -18.39 23.40
N ASP A 234 -4.85 -17.89 23.68
CA ASP A 234 -5.61 -18.18 24.89
C ASP A 234 -6.02 -19.67 24.96
N VAL A 235 -6.37 -20.27 23.84
CA VAL A 235 -6.74 -21.70 23.77
C VAL A 235 -5.52 -22.62 23.75
N ALA A 236 -4.43 -22.23 23.09
CA ALA A 236 -3.20 -23.01 23.01
C ALA A 236 -2.27 -22.80 24.23
N GLY A 237 -2.43 -21.70 24.94
CA GLY A 237 -1.68 -21.37 26.15
C GLY A 237 -2.32 -21.86 27.45
N ALA A 238 -3.43 -22.59 27.38
CA ALA A 238 -3.97 -23.27 28.53
C ALA A 238 -3.11 -24.52 28.85
N PRO A 239 -2.51 -24.61 30.05
CA PRO A 239 -1.64 -25.72 30.45
C PRO A 239 -2.37 -27.06 30.49
#